data_5b469e1a63c09223864fede3779708b1
#
_entry.id   5b469e1a63c09223864fede3779708b1
#
_cell.length_a   1.000
_cell.length_b   1.000
_cell.length_c   1.000
_cell.angle_alpha   90.00
_cell.angle_beta   90.00
_cell.angle_gamma   90.00
#
_symmetry.space_group_name_H-M   'P 1'
#
loop_
_entity.id
_entity.type
_entity.pdbx_description
1 polymer ?
#
loop_
_entity_poly.entity_id
_entity_poly.type
_entity_poly.pdbx_seq_one_letter_code
_entity_poly.pdbx_strand_id
1 'polypeptide(L)'
;TLTNSNVTGYKDNGFMLYQSFSGDAENGIARLKAENNTLTTHATGAFLYVNNTTAEVDLSNNAISMPNTSTLVKAAADSRWGKTGENGGHLTLRTSNQELSGNIMADSISTIALDMTNGSSLVGAVNTDNTAKEVTVKLSKDSNWILTGDSYVKSLNNEDTTGSNIHSNGYKLVVAEK
;
A
#
# COMPACT_ATOMS: atom_id res chain seq x y z
N THR A 1 6.24 -16.42 -1.82
CA THR A 1 5.06 -16.71 -0.99
C THR A 1 5.51 -16.94 0.44
N LEU A 2 4.78 -16.37 1.40
CA LEU A 2 4.94 -16.59 2.84
C LEU A 2 3.62 -17.13 3.37
N THR A 3 3.65 -18.24 4.10
CA THR A 3 2.45 -18.84 4.68
C THR A 3 2.75 -19.40 6.07
N ASN A 4 1.83 -19.16 7.01
CA ASN A 4 1.90 -19.71 8.38
C ASN A 4 3.27 -19.46 9.05
N SER A 5 3.82 -18.27 8.87
CA SER A 5 5.19 -17.94 9.26
C SER A 5 5.23 -16.73 10.19
N ASN A 6 6.29 -16.65 11.01
CA ASN A 6 6.63 -15.47 11.78
C ASN A 6 7.82 -14.79 11.13
N VAL A 7 7.65 -13.54 10.68
CA VAL A 7 8.71 -12.76 10.02
C VAL A 7 8.91 -11.45 10.75
N THR A 8 10.15 -11.12 11.09
CA THR A 8 10.49 -9.87 11.77
C THR A 8 11.57 -9.12 11.02
N GLY A 9 11.28 -7.87 10.65
CA GLY A 9 12.20 -6.94 10.01
C GLY A 9 12.75 -5.91 11.02
N TYR A 10 14.05 -5.60 10.94
CA TYR A 10 14.73 -4.74 11.94
C TYR A 10 15.34 -3.47 11.34
N LYS A 11 15.47 -3.35 10.03
CA LYS A 11 16.08 -2.21 9.38
C LYS A 11 15.06 -1.32 8.66
N ASP A 12 15.50 -0.48 7.80
CA ASP A 12 14.82 0.64 7.16
C ASP A 12 13.34 0.42 6.79
N ASN A 13 13.00 -0.75 6.23
CA ASN A 13 11.64 -1.11 5.83
C ASN A 13 11.33 -2.57 6.22
N GLY A 14 10.05 -2.91 6.36
CA GLY A 14 9.59 -4.28 6.59
C GLY A 14 9.82 -5.15 5.35
N PHE A 15 9.17 -4.80 4.25
CA PHE A 15 9.38 -5.41 2.94
C PHE A 15 9.80 -4.34 1.94
N MET A 16 10.81 -4.64 1.12
CA MET A 16 11.23 -3.76 0.04
C MET A 16 11.18 -4.53 -1.28
N LEU A 17 10.35 -4.08 -2.21
CA LEU A 17 10.25 -4.60 -3.56
C LEU A 17 10.86 -3.57 -4.51
N TYR A 18 11.98 -3.91 -5.15
CA TYR A 18 12.70 -2.99 -5.99
C TYR A 18 13.47 -3.69 -7.10
N GLN A 19 13.80 -2.95 -8.13
CA GLN A 19 14.74 -3.38 -9.15
C GLN A 19 16.03 -2.57 -9.05
N SER A 20 17.17 -3.26 -9.04
CA SER A 20 18.48 -2.62 -9.02
C SER A 20 18.88 -2.08 -10.40
N PHE A 21 19.96 -1.31 -10.45
CA PHE A 21 20.54 -0.77 -11.69
C PHE A 21 21.22 -1.79 -12.60
N SER A 22 21.54 -2.97 -12.09
CA SER A 22 22.27 -3.95 -12.89
C SER A 22 21.40 -4.40 -14.06
N GLY A 23 21.83 -4.15 -15.27
CA GLY A 23 21.12 -4.53 -16.49
C GLY A 23 20.96 -6.04 -16.69
N ASP A 24 21.36 -6.83 -15.70
CA ASP A 24 21.25 -8.30 -15.68
C ASP A 24 19.88 -8.78 -15.18
N ALA A 25 19.05 -7.89 -14.62
CA ALA A 25 17.70 -8.24 -14.24
C ALA A 25 16.72 -7.89 -15.36
N GLU A 26 16.03 -8.89 -15.88
CA GLU A 26 14.91 -8.65 -16.79
C GLU A 26 13.85 -7.77 -16.13
N ASN A 27 13.23 -6.87 -16.90
CA ASN A 27 12.10 -6.09 -16.45
C ASN A 27 10.94 -7.04 -16.14
N GLY A 28 10.71 -7.28 -14.85
CA GLY A 28 9.68 -8.20 -14.38
C GLY A 28 8.74 -7.53 -13.40
N ILE A 29 7.75 -8.30 -12.94
CA ILE A 29 6.85 -7.89 -11.87
C ILE A 29 7.32 -8.54 -10.58
N ALA A 30 7.64 -7.73 -9.56
CA ALA A 30 7.92 -8.21 -8.22
C ALA A 30 6.62 -8.72 -7.57
N ARG A 31 6.62 -9.94 -7.04
CA ARG A 31 5.43 -10.54 -6.43
C ARG A 31 5.67 -10.96 -4.99
N LEU A 32 4.76 -10.55 -4.11
CA LEU A 32 4.68 -11.01 -2.73
C LEU A 32 3.27 -11.53 -2.46
N LYS A 33 3.17 -12.79 -2.03
CA LYS A 33 1.94 -13.32 -1.46
C LYS A 33 2.23 -13.70 -0.01
N ALA A 34 1.44 -13.16 0.92
CA ALA A 34 1.55 -13.46 2.35
C ALA A 34 0.18 -13.82 2.92
N GLU A 35 0.09 -14.99 3.56
CA GLU A 35 -1.16 -15.56 4.06
C GLU A 35 -0.96 -16.23 5.43
N ASN A 36 -1.80 -15.86 6.41
CA ASN A 36 -1.81 -16.44 7.76
C ASN A 36 -0.46 -16.28 8.49
N ASN A 37 0.19 -15.12 8.37
CA ASN A 37 1.49 -14.88 9.01
C ASN A 37 1.37 -13.92 10.19
N THR A 38 2.38 -13.92 11.04
CA THR A 38 2.70 -12.81 11.94
C THR A 38 3.87 -12.03 11.33
N LEU A 39 3.59 -10.80 10.91
CA LEU A 39 4.55 -9.93 10.23
C LEU A 39 4.87 -8.75 11.15
N THR A 40 6.05 -8.72 11.70
CA THR A 40 6.50 -7.66 12.61
C THR A 40 7.62 -6.85 11.94
N THR A 41 7.55 -5.53 12.02
CA THR A 41 8.68 -4.69 11.66
C THR A 41 9.02 -3.72 12.81
N HIS A 42 10.28 -3.54 13.07
CA HIS A 42 10.82 -2.49 13.95
C HIS A 42 11.33 -1.30 13.14
N ALA A 43 11.23 -1.37 11.81
CA ALA A 43 11.64 -0.30 10.90
C ALA A 43 10.76 0.94 11.08
N THR A 44 11.38 2.12 11.02
CA THR A 44 10.68 3.41 11.09
C THR A 44 10.29 3.96 9.73
N GLY A 45 10.70 3.31 8.63
CA GLY A 45 10.32 3.63 7.27
C GLY A 45 8.93 3.10 6.91
N ALA A 46 8.83 2.30 5.86
CA ALA A 46 7.56 1.69 5.46
C ALA A 46 7.48 0.20 5.83
N PHE A 47 6.29 -0.30 6.17
CA PHE A 47 6.07 -1.73 6.24
C PHE A 47 6.26 -2.37 4.86
N LEU A 48 5.68 -1.77 3.81
CA LEU A 48 5.88 -2.17 2.42
C LEU A 48 6.39 -0.99 1.60
N TYR A 49 7.60 -1.10 1.05
CA TYR A 49 8.19 -0.10 0.16
C TYR A 49 8.38 -0.65 -1.24
N VAL A 50 7.82 0.04 -2.24
CA VAL A 50 7.95 -0.30 -3.67
C VAL A 50 8.71 0.81 -4.38
N ASN A 51 9.80 0.44 -5.08
CA ASN A 51 10.70 1.39 -5.71
C ASN A 51 11.23 0.84 -7.05
N ASN A 52 11.25 1.66 -8.08
CA ASN A 52 11.82 1.31 -9.39
C ASN A 52 11.33 -0.04 -9.94
N THR A 53 10.07 -0.40 -9.70
CA THR A 53 9.50 -1.67 -10.18
C THR A 53 7.97 -1.63 -10.24
N THR A 54 7.41 -2.54 -11.00
CA THR A 54 6.00 -2.91 -10.87
C THR A 54 5.89 -4.07 -9.87
N ALA A 55 4.99 -3.95 -8.92
CA ALA A 55 4.79 -4.94 -7.86
C ALA A 55 3.33 -5.35 -7.72
N GLU A 56 3.11 -6.64 -7.49
CA GLU A 56 1.84 -7.21 -7.09
C GLU A 56 1.99 -7.81 -5.69
N VAL A 57 1.16 -7.38 -4.76
CA VAL A 57 1.19 -7.83 -3.38
C VAL A 57 -0.20 -8.30 -2.96
N ASP A 58 -0.28 -9.56 -2.53
CA ASP A 58 -1.49 -10.16 -2.00
C ASP A 58 -1.30 -10.43 -0.50
N LEU A 59 -2.13 -9.79 0.34
CA LEU A 59 -2.12 -10.00 1.79
C LEU A 59 -3.46 -10.60 2.23
N SER A 60 -3.40 -11.69 2.98
CA SER A 60 -4.59 -12.36 3.49
C SER A 60 -4.38 -12.86 4.92
N ASN A 61 -5.24 -12.40 5.83
CA ASN A 61 -5.29 -12.87 7.21
C ASN A 61 -3.92 -12.84 7.94
N ASN A 62 -3.13 -11.78 7.73
CA ASN A 62 -1.87 -11.61 8.45
C ASN A 62 -2.06 -10.70 9.66
N ALA A 63 -1.43 -11.04 10.78
CA ALA A 63 -1.25 -10.13 11.89
C ALA A 63 -0.04 -9.23 11.58
N ILE A 64 -0.27 -7.92 11.37
CA ILE A 64 0.78 -6.95 11.07
C ILE A 64 1.04 -6.08 12.30
N SER A 65 2.30 -5.98 12.70
CA SER A 65 2.76 -5.11 13.79
C SER A 65 3.90 -4.22 13.31
N MET A 66 3.76 -2.91 13.51
CA MET A 66 4.75 -1.92 13.10
C MET A 66 4.75 -0.71 14.06
N PRO A 67 5.83 0.07 14.16
CA PRO A 67 5.84 1.30 14.94
C PRO A 67 4.80 2.31 14.43
N ASN A 68 4.17 3.05 15.34
CA ASN A 68 3.17 4.08 14.98
C ASN A 68 3.73 5.23 14.10
N THR A 69 5.05 5.39 14.07
CA THR A 69 5.75 6.38 13.22
C THR A 69 6.00 5.88 11.81
N SER A 70 5.77 4.60 11.55
CA SER A 70 6.03 3.99 10.24
C SER A 70 4.87 4.21 9.27
N THR A 71 5.21 4.30 7.99
CA THR A 71 4.24 4.30 6.89
C THR A 71 3.84 2.86 6.58
N LEU A 72 2.55 2.59 6.37
CA LEU A 72 2.11 1.25 6.00
C LEU A 72 2.61 0.88 4.60
N VAL A 73 2.32 1.73 3.61
CA VAL A 73 2.75 1.51 2.22
C VAL A 73 3.39 2.77 1.66
N LYS A 74 4.53 2.61 1.03
CA LYS A 74 5.21 3.66 0.28
C LYS A 74 5.54 3.18 -1.13
N ALA A 75 5.03 3.85 -2.15
CA ALA A 75 5.47 3.68 -3.54
C ALA A 75 6.18 4.97 -3.98
N ALA A 76 7.50 4.92 -4.13
CA ALA A 76 8.24 6.14 -4.39
C ALA A 76 9.61 5.85 -5.03
N ALA A 77 10.13 6.82 -5.78
CA ALA A 77 11.51 6.82 -6.26
C ALA A 77 12.52 6.89 -5.11
N ASP A 78 13.68 6.37 -5.37
CA ASP A 78 14.86 6.48 -4.50
C ASP A 78 16.08 6.76 -5.36
N SER A 79 16.95 7.67 -4.93
CA SER A 79 18.14 8.08 -5.71
C SER A 79 19.16 6.96 -5.94
N ARG A 80 19.04 5.87 -5.20
CA ARG A 80 19.94 4.70 -5.31
C ARG A 80 19.60 3.78 -6.47
N TRP A 81 18.34 3.80 -6.95
CA TRP A 81 17.82 2.80 -7.88
C TRP A 81 17.10 3.43 -9.07
N GLY A 82 17.34 2.89 -10.25
CA GLY A 82 16.69 3.32 -11.47
C GLY A 82 17.15 4.67 -12.00
N LYS A 83 16.54 5.10 -13.08
CA LYS A 83 16.81 6.39 -13.71
C LYS A 83 15.89 7.44 -13.10
N THR A 84 16.44 8.54 -12.63
CA THR A 84 15.66 9.64 -12.06
C THR A 84 14.50 10.06 -12.97
N GLY A 85 13.30 10.13 -12.40
CA GLY A 85 12.07 10.46 -13.13
C GLY A 85 11.34 9.27 -13.77
N GLU A 86 12.00 8.10 -13.84
CA GLU A 86 11.44 6.86 -14.39
C GLU A 86 11.41 5.73 -13.33
N ASN A 87 11.95 5.96 -12.15
CA ASN A 87 12.19 4.98 -11.10
C ASN A 87 11.10 4.96 -10.02
N GLY A 88 9.88 5.30 -10.37
CA GLY A 88 8.73 5.18 -9.47
C GLY A 88 8.40 3.74 -9.08
N GLY A 89 7.61 3.58 -8.03
CA GLY A 89 7.00 2.32 -7.65
C GLY A 89 5.57 2.21 -8.20
N HIS A 90 5.23 1.09 -8.81
CA HIS A 90 3.88 0.83 -9.33
C HIS A 90 3.29 -0.39 -8.64
N LEU A 91 2.44 -0.16 -7.64
CA LEU A 91 1.92 -1.20 -6.77
C LEU A 91 0.46 -1.53 -7.09
N THR A 92 0.18 -2.83 -7.20
CA THR A 92 -1.16 -3.39 -7.01
C THR A 92 -1.17 -4.14 -5.69
N LEU A 93 -1.92 -3.63 -4.71
CA LEU A 93 -2.11 -4.25 -3.39
C LEU A 93 -3.52 -4.81 -3.31
N ARG A 94 -3.62 -6.13 -3.21
CA ARG A 94 -4.88 -6.84 -2.99
C ARG A 94 -4.92 -7.38 -1.57
N THR A 95 -6.04 -7.18 -0.91
CA THR A 95 -6.24 -7.67 0.46
C THR A 95 -7.51 -8.49 0.57
N SER A 96 -7.47 -9.53 1.39
CA SER A 96 -8.61 -10.41 1.65
C SER A 96 -8.62 -10.78 3.12
N ASN A 97 -9.70 -10.44 3.84
CA ASN A 97 -9.79 -10.65 5.28
C ASN A 97 -8.53 -10.12 6.01
N GLN A 98 -8.10 -8.89 5.67
CA GLN A 98 -6.85 -8.31 6.13
C GLN A 98 -7.09 -6.97 6.82
N GLU A 99 -6.63 -6.88 8.06
CA GLU A 99 -6.57 -5.61 8.78
C GLU A 99 -5.30 -4.86 8.42
N LEU A 100 -5.44 -3.59 8.05
CA LEU A 100 -4.37 -2.67 7.72
C LEU A 100 -4.45 -1.44 8.63
N SER A 101 -3.32 -1.02 9.18
CA SER A 101 -3.23 0.19 10.00
C SER A 101 -2.00 1.01 9.59
N GLY A 102 -2.19 2.28 9.26
CA GLY A 102 -1.16 3.22 8.83
C GLY A 102 -1.43 3.86 7.48
N ASN A 103 -0.63 4.85 7.13
CA ASN A 103 -0.83 5.65 5.92
C ASN A 103 -0.26 4.97 4.67
N ILE A 104 -0.90 5.26 3.55
CA ILE A 104 -0.50 4.82 2.21
C ILE A 104 -0.07 6.05 1.41
N MET A 105 1.15 6.05 0.90
CA MET A 105 1.78 7.19 0.24
C MET A 105 2.39 6.81 -1.10
N ALA A 106 2.34 7.74 -2.06
CA ALA A 106 3.07 7.63 -3.31
C ALA A 106 3.61 9.00 -3.74
N ASP A 107 4.72 9.01 -4.47
CA ASP A 107 5.26 10.22 -5.08
C ASP A 107 4.66 10.49 -6.48
N SER A 108 5.08 11.61 -7.09
CA SER A 108 4.51 12.14 -8.34
C SER A 108 4.76 11.28 -9.58
N ILE A 109 5.58 10.25 -9.48
CA ILE A 109 5.84 9.30 -10.59
C ILE A 109 5.40 7.87 -10.28
N SER A 110 4.83 7.65 -9.09
CA SER A 110 4.42 6.33 -8.60
C SER A 110 2.90 6.17 -8.57
N THR A 111 2.46 4.91 -8.64
CA THR A 111 1.03 4.57 -8.64
C THR A 111 0.69 3.49 -7.63
N ILE A 112 -0.51 3.55 -7.06
CA ILE A 112 -1.03 2.51 -6.17
C ILE A 112 -2.47 2.17 -6.59
N ALA A 113 -2.72 0.89 -6.82
CA ALA A 113 -4.07 0.33 -6.89
C ALA A 113 -4.30 -0.51 -5.64
N LEU A 114 -5.25 -0.11 -4.80
CA LEU A 114 -5.66 -0.83 -3.59
C LEU A 114 -7.00 -1.52 -3.85
N ASP A 115 -7.05 -2.83 -3.68
CA ASP A 115 -8.27 -3.64 -3.79
C ASP A 115 -8.50 -4.39 -2.47
N MET A 116 -9.58 -4.05 -1.76
CA MET A 116 -9.91 -4.58 -0.45
C MET A 116 -11.17 -5.44 -0.53
N THR A 117 -11.05 -6.71 -0.14
CA THR A 117 -12.12 -7.69 -0.26
C THR A 117 -12.30 -8.51 1.03
N ASN A 118 -13.42 -9.23 1.12
CA ASN A 118 -13.69 -10.22 2.16
C ASN A 118 -13.49 -9.68 3.59
N GLY A 119 -14.10 -8.54 3.89
CA GLY A 119 -14.04 -7.96 5.23
C GLY A 119 -12.69 -7.30 5.58
N SER A 120 -11.87 -6.98 4.58
CA SER A 120 -10.63 -6.23 4.83
C SER A 120 -10.91 -4.84 5.39
N SER A 121 -10.00 -4.32 6.20
CA SER A 121 -10.13 -2.99 6.79
C SER A 121 -8.84 -2.19 6.65
N LEU A 122 -8.99 -0.87 6.44
CA LEU A 122 -7.90 0.10 6.49
C LEU A 122 -8.23 1.18 7.53
N VAL A 123 -7.36 1.33 8.51
CA VAL A 123 -7.34 2.48 9.42
C VAL A 123 -6.15 3.34 9.03
N GLY A 124 -6.36 4.37 8.21
CA GLY A 124 -5.27 5.15 7.64
C GLY A 124 -5.70 6.22 6.64
N ALA A 125 -4.81 7.14 6.35
CA ALA A 125 -4.97 8.11 5.28
C ALA A 125 -4.25 7.63 4.00
N VAL A 126 -4.78 8.04 2.86
CA VAL A 126 -4.24 7.66 1.55
C VAL A 126 -3.85 8.90 0.78
N ASN A 127 -2.58 8.99 0.37
CA ASN A 127 -2.06 10.09 -0.45
C ASN A 127 -2.38 11.47 0.13
N THR A 128 -2.14 11.66 1.43
CA THR A 128 -2.50 12.87 2.19
C THR A 128 -1.93 14.15 1.58
N ASP A 129 -0.72 14.09 1.02
CA ASP A 129 -0.05 15.23 0.39
C ASP A 129 -0.56 15.50 -1.04
N ASN A 130 -1.46 14.66 -1.56
CA ASN A 130 -1.98 14.72 -2.93
C ASN A 130 -0.88 14.78 -4.01
N THR A 131 0.22 14.06 -3.78
CA THR A 131 1.40 14.08 -4.67
C THR A 131 1.47 12.90 -5.62
N ALA A 132 0.77 11.80 -5.33
CA ALA A 132 0.81 10.58 -6.13
C ALA A 132 0.44 10.84 -7.59
N LYS A 133 1.15 10.17 -8.51
CA LYS A 133 0.75 10.16 -9.92
C LYS A 133 -0.66 9.61 -10.10
N GLU A 134 -0.96 8.53 -9.38
CA GLU A 134 -2.28 7.93 -9.38
C GLU A 134 -2.47 7.02 -8.15
N VAL A 135 -3.60 7.17 -7.48
CA VAL A 135 -4.08 6.21 -6.49
C VAL A 135 -5.52 5.84 -6.82
N THR A 136 -5.78 4.54 -6.94
CA THR A 136 -7.14 4.01 -7.11
C THR A 136 -7.48 3.10 -5.94
N VAL A 137 -8.73 3.15 -5.47
CA VAL A 137 -9.21 2.33 -4.37
C VAL A 137 -10.47 1.59 -4.80
N LYS A 138 -10.50 0.28 -4.53
CA LYS A 138 -11.68 -0.56 -4.66
C LYS A 138 -12.00 -1.20 -3.32
N LEU A 139 -13.26 -1.13 -2.91
CA LEU A 139 -13.78 -1.73 -1.68
C LEU A 139 -14.92 -2.67 -2.01
N SER A 140 -14.84 -3.91 -1.55
CA SER A 140 -16.02 -4.78 -1.50
C SER A 140 -17.02 -4.25 -0.47
N LYS A 141 -18.25 -4.71 -0.56
CA LYS A 141 -19.34 -4.22 0.30
C LYS A 141 -19.09 -4.43 1.79
N ASP A 142 -18.35 -5.46 2.16
CA ASP A 142 -18.02 -5.86 3.53
C ASP A 142 -16.68 -5.33 4.02
N SER A 143 -15.90 -4.65 3.18
CA SER A 143 -14.63 -4.04 3.53
C SER A 143 -14.82 -2.61 4.04
N ASN A 144 -13.95 -2.15 4.94
CA ASN A 144 -14.10 -0.87 5.63
C ASN A 144 -12.87 0.02 5.47
N TRP A 145 -13.09 1.33 5.35
CA TRP A 145 -12.03 2.32 5.38
C TRP A 145 -12.33 3.41 6.41
N ILE A 146 -11.46 3.52 7.41
CA ILE A 146 -11.54 4.51 8.50
C ILE A 146 -10.42 5.52 8.26
N LEU A 147 -10.78 6.75 7.91
CA LEU A 147 -9.81 7.80 7.62
C LEU A 147 -9.15 8.30 8.90
N THR A 148 -7.84 8.49 8.85
CA THR A 148 -7.04 9.13 9.91
C THR A 148 -6.40 10.44 9.46
N GLY A 149 -6.69 10.88 8.25
CA GLY A 149 -6.25 12.12 7.62
C GLY A 149 -6.96 12.35 6.30
N ASP A 150 -6.86 13.57 5.77
CA ASP A 150 -7.37 13.88 4.43
C ASP A 150 -6.77 12.93 3.42
N SER A 151 -7.58 12.43 2.52
CA SER A 151 -7.19 11.40 1.55
C SER A 151 -7.61 11.79 0.15
N TYR A 152 -6.70 11.57 -0.81
CA TYR A 152 -6.88 11.97 -2.21
C TYR A 152 -6.68 10.78 -3.12
N VAL A 153 -7.70 10.43 -3.90
CA VAL A 153 -7.66 9.29 -4.83
C VAL A 153 -8.18 9.72 -6.21
N LYS A 154 -7.63 9.12 -7.25
CA LYS A 154 -8.08 9.37 -8.62
C LYS A 154 -9.43 8.71 -8.89
N SER A 155 -9.64 7.51 -8.35
CA SER A 155 -10.92 6.83 -8.44
C SER A 155 -11.21 6.01 -7.19
N LEU A 156 -12.49 5.93 -6.87
CA LEU A 156 -13.04 5.09 -5.81
C LEU A 156 -14.15 4.23 -6.39
N ASN A 157 -13.98 2.91 -6.32
CA ASN A 157 -15.03 1.94 -6.63
C ASN A 157 -15.46 1.27 -5.32
N ASN A 158 -16.56 1.74 -4.73
CA ASN A 158 -17.12 1.18 -3.52
C ASN A 158 -18.38 0.36 -3.87
N GLU A 159 -18.36 -0.94 -3.60
CA GLU A 159 -19.50 -1.83 -3.82
C GLU A 159 -20.63 -1.59 -2.81
N ASP A 160 -20.35 -0.95 -1.65
CA ASP A 160 -21.41 -0.42 -0.78
C ASP A 160 -21.89 0.93 -1.33
N THR A 161 -23.00 0.89 -2.04
CA THR A 161 -23.62 2.09 -2.65
C THR A 161 -24.12 3.12 -1.65
N THR A 162 -24.26 2.74 -0.37
CA THR A 162 -24.62 3.66 0.72
C THR A 162 -23.41 4.43 1.25
N GLY A 163 -22.20 3.91 1.02
CA GLY A 163 -20.96 4.46 1.53
C GLY A 163 -20.78 4.32 3.05
N SER A 164 -21.61 3.50 3.70
CA SER A 164 -21.57 3.33 5.17
C SER A 164 -20.30 2.67 5.66
N ASN A 165 -19.58 1.99 4.77
CA ASN A 165 -18.30 1.33 5.04
C ASN A 165 -17.07 2.27 4.94
N ILE A 166 -17.29 3.57 4.67
CA ILE A 166 -16.23 4.59 4.70
C ILE A 166 -16.53 5.59 5.82
N HIS A 167 -15.66 5.60 6.82
CA HIS A 167 -15.78 6.44 8.00
C HIS A 167 -14.81 7.61 7.92
N SER A 168 -15.32 8.81 7.70
CA SER A 168 -14.51 10.00 7.46
C SER A 168 -13.79 10.52 8.72
N ASN A 169 -14.35 10.30 9.92
CA ASN A 169 -13.83 10.82 11.18
C ASN A 169 -13.53 12.35 11.15
N GLY A 170 -14.27 13.11 10.34
CA GLY A 170 -14.05 14.55 10.16
C GLY A 170 -13.00 14.92 9.11
N TYR A 171 -12.33 13.96 8.51
CA TYR A 171 -11.39 14.16 7.40
C TYR A 171 -12.11 14.14 6.04
N LYS A 172 -11.43 14.64 5.02
CA LYS A 172 -11.94 14.69 3.64
C LYS A 172 -11.47 13.47 2.85
N LEU A 173 -12.37 12.88 2.10
CA LEU A 173 -12.04 11.97 1.01
C LEU A 173 -12.34 12.69 -0.31
N VAL A 174 -11.30 13.00 -1.06
CA VAL A 174 -11.40 13.69 -2.35
C VAL A 174 -11.16 12.68 -3.46
N VAL A 175 -12.16 12.47 -4.30
CA VAL A 175 -12.04 11.65 -5.52
C VAL A 175 -11.91 12.62 -6.68
N ALA A 176 -10.86 12.48 -7.49
CA ALA A 176 -10.65 13.36 -8.63
C ALA A 176 -11.84 13.23 -9.61
N GLU A 177 -12.34 14.33 -10.07
CA GLU A 177 -13.38 14.35 -11.11
C GLU A 177 -12.84 13.68 -12.39
N LYS A 178 -13.71 12.92 -13.06
CA LYS A 178 -13.40 12.24 -14.33
C LYS A 178 -13.32 13.25 -15.47
#